data_af0682515394c25c022d9ef6d219b0f0
#
_entry.id   af0682515394c25c022d9ef6d219b0f0
#
_cell.length_a   1.000
_cell.length_b   1.000
_cell.length_c   1.000
_cell.angle_alpha   90.00
_cell.angle_beta   90.00
_cell.angle_gamma   90.00
#
_symmetry.space_group_name_H-M   'P 1'
#
loop_
_entity.id
_entity.type
_entity.pdbx_description
1 polymer ?
#
loop_
_entity_poly.entity_id
_entity_poly.type
_entity_poly.pdbx_seq_one_letter_code
_entity_poly.pdbx_strand_id
1 'polypeptide(L)'
;ITPASAKVQYPRGITFNDDGSKMYVTGTTSGGVVGMYSLTTNYDVSTASFVAKTTIGGIAQDIRFNNDGTKMFTAAFNGSDGASNSTIREFALNTAYDIRTIADVDNPEEYNPQAIDTGQVDGLAFNNDGTKMYTTDRTDGAEKIHEYSLSTGFDLTSTITHLGSIDISGLGTLAPTSLIFNPDGTTMFL
;
A
#
# COMPACT_ATOMS: atom_id res chain seq x y z
N ILE A 1 -12.36 -14.10 -20.95
CA ILE A 1 -13.34 -13.28 -20.16
C ILE A 1 -13.09 -13.60 -18.70
N THR A 2 -12.57 -12.66 -17.94
CA THR A 2 -12.34 -12.83 -16.49
C THR A 2 -13.70 -13.04 -15.80
N PRO A 3 -13.89 -14.11 -15.00
CA PRO A 3 -15.12 -14.32 -14.27
C PRO A 3 -15.50 -13.09 -13.42
N ALA A 4 -16.78 -12.79 -13.28
CA ALA A 4 -17.25 -11.64 -12.49
C ALA A 4 -16.75 -11.69 -11.04
N SER A 5 -16.57 -12.90 -10.48
CA SER A 5 -16.01 -13.13 -9.13
C SER A 5 -14.51 -12.79 -9.01
N ALA A 6 -13.79 -12.69 -10.14
CA ALA A 6 -12.36 -12.38 -10.19
C ALA A 6 -12.07 -10.88 -10.22
N LYS A 7 -13.08 -10.05 -10.48
CA LYS A 7 -12.86 -8.60 -10.58
C LYS A 7 -12.60 -7.98 -9.21
N VAL A 8 -11.52 -7.19 -9.13
CA VAL A 8 -11.34 -6.21 -8.09
C VAL A 8 -12.26 -5.04 -8.42
N GLN A 9 -13.23 -4.75 -7.55
CA GLN A 9 -14.14 -3.63 -7.74
C GLN A 9 -13.58 -2.41 -7.03
N TYR A 10 -13.84 -1.22 -7.61
CA TYR A 10 -13.32 0.04 -7.11
C TYR A 10 -11.80 -0.02 -6.85
N PRO A 11 -10.99 -0.24 -7.92
CA PRO A 11 -9.55 -0.34 -7.80
C PRO A 11 -8.97 0.96 -7.22
N ARG A 12 -7.93 0.84 -6.40
CA ARG A 12 -7.24 1.93 -5.72
C ARG A 12 -5.76 1.91 -6.06
N GLY A 13 -4.96 1.15 -5.32
CA GLY A 13 -3.52 1.02 -5.52
C GLY A 13 -3.18 -0.04 -6.56
N ILE A 14 -2.05 0.16 -7.21
CA ILE A 14 -1.43 -0.79 -8.15
C ILE A 14 0.06 -0.89 -7.89
N THR A 15 0.60 -2.09 -7.95
CA THR A 15 2.05 -2.32 -7.92
C THR A 15 2.42 -3.56 -8.74
N PHE A 16 3.71 -3.70 -9.03
CA PHE A 16 4.29 -4.87 -9.69
C PHE A 16 5.31 -5.53 -8.77
N ASN A 17 5.64 -6.79 -9.03
CA ASN A 17 6.86 -7.38 -8.51
C ASN A 17 8.08 -6.84 -9.28
N ASP A 18 9.29 -7.14 -8.81
CA ASP A 18 10.53 -6.53 -9.33
C ASP A 18 10.75 -6.71 -10.82
N ASP A 19 10.40 -7.88 -11.36
CA ASP A 19 10.60 -8.18 -12.77
C ASP A 19 9.39 -7.80 -13.66
N GLY A 20 8.29 -7.31 -13.06
CA GLY A 20 7.07 -6.93 -13.79
C GLY A 20 6.26 -8.09 -14.34
N SER A 21 6.56 -9.33 -13.96
CA SER A 21 5.79 -10.51 -14.38
C SER A 21 4.48 -10.69 -13.63
N LYS A 22 4.31 -9.99 -12.50
CA LYS A 22 3.08 -9.98 -11.69
C LYS A 22 2.64 -8.54 -11.42
N MET A 23 1.34 -8.33 -11.44
CA MET A 23 0.68 -7.07 -11.09
C MET A 23 -0.32 -7.31 -9.96
N TYR A 24 -0.39 -6.37 -9.04
CA TYR A 24 -1.31 -6.40 -7.91
C TYR A 24 -2.17 -5.16 -7.91
N VAL A 25 -3.46 -5.35 -7.61
CA VAL A 25 -4.43 -4.25 -7.57
C VAL A 25 -5.22 -4.36 -6.28
N THR A 26 -5.28 -3.29 -5.50
CA THR A 26 -6.17 -3.21 -4.35
C THR A 26 -7.56 -2.75 -4.76
N GLY A 27 -8.55 -3.06 -3.93
CA GLY A 27 -9.91 -2.59 -4.13
C GLY A 27 -10.76 -2.66 -2.87
N THR A 28 -11.92 -2.02 -2.92
CA THR A 28 -12.74 -1.77 -1.72
C THR A 28 -13.91 -2.75 -1.53
N THR A 29 -13.99 -3.81 -2.33
CA THR A 29 -15.09 -4.79 -2.22
C THR A 29 -15.00 -5.57 -0.91
N SER A 30 -16.12 -5.66 -0.18
CA SER A 30 -16.34 -6.63 0.92
C SER A 30 -15.17 -6.77 1.90
N GLY A 31 -14.67 -5.65 2.44
CA GLY A 31 -13.62 -5.67 3.47
C GLY A 31 -12.19 -5.57 2.93
N GLY A 32 -12.00 -4.94 1.76
CA GLY A 32 -10.68 -4.75 1.16
C GLY A 32 -10.10 -6.02 0.55
N VAL A 33 -9.66 -5.91 -0.68
CA VAL A 33 -9.13 -7.05 -1.44
C VAL A 33 -7.84 -6.68 -2.16
N VAL A 34 -6.99 -7.68 -2.38
CA VAL A 34 -5.87 -7.63 -3.32
C VAL A 34 -6.12 -8.66 -4.41
N GLY A 35 -6.08 -8.23 -5.66
CA GLY A 35 -6.08 -9.10 -6.83
C GLY A 35 -4.67 -9.25 -7.37
N MET A 36 -4.26 -10.46 -7.74
CA MET A 36 -2.99 -10.79 -8.36
C MET A 36 -3.22 -11.23 -9.81
N TYR A 37 -2.40 -10.71 -10.70
CA TYR A 37 -2.39 -11.02 -12.13
C TYR A 37 -0.99 -11.46 -12.54
N SER A 38 -0.88 -12.43 -13.45
CA SER A 38 0.36 -12.77 -14.14
C SER A 38 0.39 -12.09 -15.50
N LEU A 39 1.57 -11.62 -15.91
CA LEU A 39 1.81 -11.01 -17.20
C LEU A 39 2.74 -11.90 -18.03
N THR A 40 2.38 -12.18 -19.29
CA THR A 40 3.25 -12.96 -20.20
C THR A 40 4.36 -12.10 -20.81
N THR A 41 4.17 -10.78 -20.81
CA THR A 41 5.20 -9.79 -21.14
C THR A 41 5.31 -8.84 -19.96
N ASN A 42 6.50 -8.72 -19.39
CA ASN A 42 6.76 -7.94 -18.19
C ASN A 42 6.32 -6.48 -18.36
N TYR A 43 5.58 -5.95 -17.39
CA TYR A 43 4.99 -4.60 -17.39
C TYR A 43 3.99 -4.31 -18.52
N ASP A 44 3.63 -5.28 -19.36
CA ASP A 44 2.60 -5.13 -20.38
C ASP A 44 1.24 -5.58 -19.84
N VAL A 45 0.46 -4.62 -19.35
CA VAL A 45 -0.86 -4.88 -18.74
C VAL A 45 -1.87 -5.50 -19.71
N SER A 46 -1.65 -5.38 -21.04
CA SER A 46 -2.51 -6.02 -22.05
C SER A 46 -2.40 -7.53 -22.01
N THR A 47 -1.30 -8.07 -21.47
CA THR A 47 -1.03 -9.51 -21.35
C THR A 47 -1.46 -10.08 -19.98
N ALA A 48 -2.08 -9.27 -19.12
CA ALA A 48 -2.44 -9.66 -17.77
C ALA A 48 -3.53 -10.73 -17.74
N SER A 49 -3.29 -11.78 -16.97
CA SER A 49 -4.25 -12.85 -16.66
C SER A 49 -4.48 -12.92 -15.16
N PHE A 50 -5.76 -12.95 -14.74
CA PHE A 50 -6.12 -13.07 -13.34
C PHE A 50 -5.64 -14.39 -12.73
N VAL A 51 -4.99 -14.34 -11.57
CA VAL A 51 -4.46 -15.50 -10.86
C VAL A 51 -5.25 -15.77 -9.58
N ALA A 52 -5.36 -14.75 -8.70
CA ALA A 52 -5.99 -14.91 -7.39
C ALA A 52 -6.51 -13.57 -6.85
N LYS A 53 -7.41 -13.68 -5.88
CA LYS A 53 -7.88 -12.56 -5.06
C LYS A 53 -7.94 -13.01 -3.60
N THR A 54 -7.40 -12.17 -2.70
CA THR A 54 -7.43 -12.40 -1.26
C THR A 54 -8.12 -11.21 -0.58
N THR A 55 -9.02 -11.49 0.37
CA THR A 55 -9.58 -10.48 1.26
C THR A 55 -8.60 -10.24 2.39
N ILE A 56 -8.29 -8.97 2.69
CA ILE A 56 -7.24 -8.58 3.64
C ILE A 56 -7.77 -7.72 4.79
N GLY A 57 -9.09 -7.52 4.86
CA GLY A 57 -9.71 -6.63 5.83
C GLY A 57 -9.45 -5.14 5.56
N GLY A 58 -10.38 -4.27 5.99
CA GLY A 58 -10.30 -2.83 5.75
C GLY A 58 -10.39 -2.44 4.26
N ILE A 59 -10.37 -1.15 3.98
CA ILE A 59 -10.33 -0.62 2.61
C ILE A 59 -8.88 -0.37 2.25
N ALA A 60 -8.27 -1.27 1.47
CA ALA A 60 -6.88 -1.12 1.01
C ALA A 60 -6.78 0.00 -0.03
N GLN A 61 -6.09 1.07 0.30
CA GLN A 61 -5.90 2.23 -0.56
C GLN A 61 -4.65 2.08 -1.44
N ASP A 62 -3.54 1.66 -0.86
CA ASP A 62 -2.28 1.45 -1.56
C ASP A 62 -1.64 0.13 -1.16
N ILE A 63 -0.66 -0.34 -1.95
CA ILE A 63 0.01 -1.63 -1.78
C ILE A 63 1.48 -1.52 -2.15
N ARG A 64 2.35 -2.08 -1.32
CA ARG A 64 3.79 -2.20 -1.56
C ARG A 64 4.29 -3.58 -1.13
N PHE A 65 5.41 -3.98 -1.67
CA PHE A 65 6.18 -5.14 -1.23
C PHE A 65 7.55 -4.69 -0.72
N ASN A 66 8.16 -5.50 0.14
CA ASN A 66 9.60 -5.39 0.39
C ASN A 66 10.39 -5.95 -0.81
N ASN A 67 11.72 -5.77 -0.80
CA ASN A 67 12.57 -6.04 -1.96
C ASN A 67 12.59 -7.51 -2.40
N ASP A 68 12.37 -8.46 -1.49
CA ASP A 68 12.37 -9.88 -1.81
C ASP A 68 10.96 -10.46 -1.98
N GLY A 69 9.91 -9.64 -1.82
CA GLY A 69 8.52 -10.02 -1.97
C GLY A 69 7.97 -10.93 -0.89
N THR A 70 8.69 -11.10 0.23
CA THR A 70 8.24 -11.93 1.36
C THR A 70 7.29 -11.20 2.29
N LYS A 71 7.20 -9.87 2.18
CA LYS A 71 6.28 -9.02 2.92
C LYS A 71 5.47 -8.14 1.97
N MET A 72 4.18 -8.02 2.25
CA MET A 72 3.25 -7.12 1.58
C MET A 72 2.73 -6.10 2.58
N PHE A 73 2.69 -4.84 2.17
CA PHE A 73 2.20 -3.73 2.98
C PHE A 73 1.00 -3.08 2.30
N THR A 74 0.02 -2.65 3.09
CA THR A 74 -1.11 -1.88 2.59
C THR A 74 -1.39 -0.67 3.48
N ALA A 75 -1.67 0.47 2.88
CA ALA A 75 -2.39 1.54 3.54
C ALA A 75 -3.86 1.13 3.58
N ALA A 76 -4.43 1.01 4.76
CA ALA A 76 -5.79 0.53 4.93
C ALA A 76 -6.63 1.51 5.76
N PHE A 77 -7.88 1.63 5.37
CA PHE A 77 -8.87 2.42 6.08
C PHE A 77 -9.93 1.49 6.68
N ASN A 78 -10.11 1.58 7.99
CA ASN A 78 -11.00 0.69 8.76
C ASN A 78 -12.24 1.45 9.25
N GLY A 79 -13.13 1.90 8.39
CA GLY A 79 -14.33 2.53 8.90
C GLY A 79 -15.32 3.00 7.86
N SER A 80 -16.60 3.07 8.28
CA SER A 80 -17.68 3.73 7.57
C SER A 80 -17.72 5.24 7.85
N ASP A 81 -16.89 5.74 8.76
CA ASP A 81 -17.13 6.99 9.47
C ASP A 81 -16.04 8.06 9.31
N GLY A 82 -15.23 8.00 8.27
CA GLY A 82 -14.19 9.01 8.03
C GLY A 82 -12.85 8.69 8.72
N ALA A 83 -11.93 9.63 8.71
CA ALA A 83 -10.50 9.54 8.91
C ALA A 83 -9.93 8.82 10.15
N SER A 84 -10.75 8.34 11.07
CA SER A 84 -10.28 7.98 12.41
C SER A 84 -9.64 6.60 12.59
N ASN A 85 -9.48 5.80 11.54
CA ASN A 85 -8.97 4.43 11.66
C ASN A 85 -8.09 3.97 10.49
N SER A 86 -7.19 4.83 10.05
CA SER A 86 -6.20 4.42 9.05
C SER A 86 -5.07 3.62 9.71
N THR A 87 -4.69 2.52 9.09
CA THR A 87 -3.59 1.66 9.54
C THR A 87 -2.69 1.30 8.37
N ILE A 88 -1.41 1.16 8.64
CA ILE A 88 -0.48 0.46 7.75
C ILE A 88 -0.42 -0.98 8.22
N ARG A 89 -0.61 -1.93 7.31
CA ARG A 89 -0.62 -3.35 7.60
C ARG A 89 0.52 -4.05 6.90
N GLU A 90 1.16 -4.97 7.62
CA GLU A 90 2.19 -5.85 7.10
C GLU A 90 1.66 -7.29 7.09
N PHE A 91 1.82 -7.97 5.96
CA PHE A 91 1.46 -9.37 5.76
C PHE A 91 2.69 -10.16 5.36
N ALA A 92 3.03 -11.21 6.11
CA ALA A 92 4.07 -12.15 5.73
C ALA A 92 3.57 -13.10 4.63
N LEU A 93 4.40 -13.35 3.61
CA LEU A 93 4.13 -14.30 2.55
C LEU A 93 5.10 -15.50 2.62
N ASN A 94 4.56 -16.73 2.67
CA ASN A 94 5.38 -17.95 2.68
C ASN A 94 6.09 -18.19 1.33
N THR A 95 5.57 -17.62 0.26
CA THR A 95 6.19 -17.62 -1.06
C THR A 95 6.23 -16.18 -1.58
N ALA A 96 7.41 -15.72 -1.97
CA ALA A 96 7.63 -14.37 -2.45
C ALA A 96 6.63 -13.98 -3.56
N TYR A 97 6.01 -12.81 -3.39
CA TYR A 97 5.06 -12.28 -4.36
C TYR A 97 3.85 -13.19 -4.64
N ASP A 98 3.44 -14.04 -3.71
CA ASP A 98 2.26 -14.90 -3.88
C ASP A 98 1.23 -14.65 -2.77
N ILE A 99 0.23 -13.83 -3.05
CA ILE A 99 -0.81 -13.45 -2.09
C ILE A 99 -1.68 -14.63 -1.62
N ARG A 100 -1.61 -15.80 -2.28
CA ARG A 100 -2.29 -17.01 -1.83
C ARG A 100 -1.63 -17.64 -0.61
N THR A 101 -0.40 -17.22 -0.31
CA THR A 101 0.45 -17.77 0.75
C THR A 101 0.64 -16.82 1.92
N ILE A 102 -0.24 -15.82 2.07
CA ILE A 102 -0.27 -14.96 3.27
C ILE A 102 -0.42 -15.85 4.50
N ALA A 103 0.53 -15.71 5.44
CA ALA A 103 0.62 -16.57 6.61
C ALA A 103 -0.50 -16.33 7.61
N ASP A 104 -0.87 -15.07 7.82
CA ASP A 104 -1.91 -14.67 8.78
C ASP A 104 -2.69 -13.45 8.24
N VAL A 105 -3.71 -13.73 7.44
CA VAL A 105 -4.53 -12.69 6.82
C VAL A 105 -5.48 -12.01 7.81
N ASP A 106 -5.87 -12.71 8.88
CA ASP A 106 -6.82 -12.23 9.88
C ASP A 106 -6.15 -11.45 11.01
N ASN A 107 -4.82 -11.54 11.14
CA ASN A 107 -4.05 -10.88 12.20
C ASN A 107 -2.70 -10.33 11.67
N PRO A 108 -2.73 -9.39 10.72
CA PRO A 108 -1.52 -8.75 10.22
C PRO A 108 -0.85 -7.91 11.31
N GLU A 109 0.44 -7.65 11.18
CA GLU A 109 1.08 -6.61 11.98
C GLU A 109 0.57 -5.24 11.53
N GLU A 110 0.27 -4.36 12.50
CA GLU A 110 -0.35 -3.07 12.23
C GLU A 110 0.43 -1.92 12.87
N TYR A 111 0.60 -0.85 12.12
CA TYR A 111 1.02 0.46 12.63
C TYR A 111 -0.09 1.47 12.44
N ASN A 112 -0.46 2.15 13.53
CA ASN A 112 -1.50 3.19 13.51
C ASN A 112 -0.84 4.57 13.59
N PRO A 113 -0.81 5.36 12.50
CA PRO A 113 -0.22 6.70 12.49
C PRO A 113 -1.09 7.79 13.13
N GLN A 114 -2.29 7.46 13.61
CA GLN A 114 -3.34 8.40 14.04
C GLN A 114 -2.92 9.41 15.13
N ALA A 115 -1.92 9.10 15.93
CA ALA A 115 -1.42 10.06 16.93
C ALA A 115 -0.74 11.30 16.28
N ILE A 116 -0.36 11.18 15.00
CA ILE A 116 0.42 12.16 14.24
C ILE A 116 -0.39 12.65 13.04
N ASP A 117 -1.06 11.69 12.39
CA ASP A 117 -1.84 11.87 11.18
C ASP A 117 -3.31 11.69 11.55
N THR A 118 -4.06 12.79 11.59
CA THR A 118 -5.49 12.78 11.93
C THR A 118 -6.37 12.56 10.71
N GLY A 119 -5.77 12.51 9.53
CA GLY A 119 -6.43 12.33 8.26
C GLY A 119 -6.54 10.87 7.80
N GLN A 120 -7.01 10.70 6.59
CA GLN A 120 -7.05 9.42 5.93
C GLN A 120 -5.69 9.14 5.26
N VAL A 121 -5.02 8.07 5.66
CA VAL A 121 -3.81 7.58 5.00
C VAL A 121 -4.20 6.82 3.74
N ASP A 122 -3.83 7.34 2.59
CA ASP A 122 -4.15 6.76 1.30
C ASP A 122 -2.91 6.18 0.59
N GLY A 123 -1.80 6.90 0.59
CA GLY A 123 -0.56 6.48 -0.06
C GLY A 123 0.47 5.92 0.90
N LEU A 124 1.28 5.00 0.43
CA LEU A 124 2.36 4.35 1.17
C LEU A 124 3.58 4.18 0.26
N ALA A 125 4.75 4.53 0.76
CA ALA A 125 6.02 4.21 0.12
C ALA A 125 7.10 3.88 1.16
N PHE A 126 8.14 3.18 0.71
CA PHE A 126 9.36 2.96 1.47
C PHE A 126 10.57 3.44 0.65
N ASN A 127 11.66 3.75 1.35
CA ASN A 127 12.96 3.85 0.70
C ASN A 127 13.51 2.46 0.35
N ASN A 128 14.64 2.41 -0.36
CA ASN A 128 15.16 1.17 -0.91
C ASN A 128 15.50 0.08 0.11
N ASP A 129 15.85 0.43 1.33
CA ASP A 129 16.19 -0.53 2.40
C ASP A 129 15.06 -0.71 3.43
N GLY A 130 13.93 -0.02 3.23
CA GLY A 130 12.77 -0.08 4.11
C GLY A 130 12.94 0.60 5.47
N THR A 131 14.06 1.28 5.72
CA THR A 131 14.30 1.97 6.99
C THR A 131 13.55 3.28 7.10
N LYS A 132 12.96 3.76 5.99
CA LYS A 132 12.05 4.89 5.96
C LYS A 132 10.73 4.50 5.33
N MET A 133 9.65 4.96 5.93
CA MET A 133 8.28 4.82 5.44
C MET A 133 7.68 6.21 5.26
N TYR A 134 6.90 6.37 4.21
CA TYR A 134 6.20 7.62 3.87
C TYR A 134 4.72 7.34 3.71
N THR A 135 3.88 8.22 4.26
CA THR A 135 2.43 8.16 4.08
C THR A 135 1.90 9.49 3.57
N THR A 136 0.80 9.44 2.80
CA THR A 136 0.05 10.65 2.45
C THR A 136 -1.17 10.78 3.35
N ASP A 137 -1.39 11.99 3.87
CA ASP A 137 -2.61 12.38 4.57
C ASP A 137 -3.51 13.19 3.61
N ARG A 138 -4.78 12.79 3.53
CA ARG A 138 -5.79 13.45 2.71
C ARG A 138 -6.77 14.28 3.54
N THR A 139 -6.29 15.05 4.49
CA THR A 139 -7.14 16.00 5.22
C THR A 139 -7.38 17.25 4.37
N ASP A 140 -8.63 17.52 3.99
CA ASP A 140 -8.99 18.67 3.16
C ASP A 140 -8.39 19.98 3.70
N GLY A 141 -7.57 20.64 2.86
CA GLY A 141 -6.90 21.91 3.17
C GLY A 141 -5.71 21.78 4.14
N ALA A 142 -5.27 20.56 4.44
CA ALA A 142 -4.12 20.28 5.29
C ALA A 142 -3.38 19.00 4.85
N GLU A 143 -3.40 18.72 3.54
CA GLU A 143 -2.76 17.54 2.95
C GLU A 143 -1.26 17.53 3.26
N LYS A 144 -0.77 16.39 3.72
CA LYS A 144 0.64 16.22 4.12
C LYS A 144 1.22 14.92 3.61
N ILE A 145 2.55 14.92 3.53
CA ILE A 145 3.34 13.69 3.45
C ILE A 145 4.11 13.58 4.77
N HIS A 146 3.96 12.46 5.44
CA HIS A 146 4.68 12.14 6.68
C HIS A 146 5.84 11.21 6.39
N GLU A 147 6.95 11.42 7.09
CA GLU A 147 8.13 10.57 7.05
C GLU A 147 8.34 9.90 8.41
N TYR A 148 8.62 8.60 8.38
CA TYR A 148 8.91 7.77 9.55
C TYR A 148 10.22 7.02 9.35
N SER A 149 10.96 6.80 10.44
CA SER A 149 12.07 5.84 10.48
C SER A 149 11.63 4.55 11.15
N LEU A 150 12.09 3.43 10.60
CA LEU A 150 11.94 2.09 11.16
C LEU A 150 13.31 1.61 11.63
N SER A 151 13.42 1.12 12.87
CA SER A 151 14.69 0.60 13.41
C SER A 151 15.15 -0.68 12.71
N THR A 152 14.22 -1.42 12.09
CA THR A 152 14.48 -2.55 11.18
C THR A 152 13.70 -2.30 9.90
N GLY A 153 14.38 -2.36 8.75
CA GLY A 153 13.74 -2.07 7.46
C GLY A 153 12.60 -3.05 7.15
N PHE A 154 11.49 -2.52 6.61
CA PHE A 154 10.31 -3.31 6.27
C PHE A 154 9.74 -4.14 7.44
N ASP A 155 9.74 -3.59 8.66
CA ASP A 155 9.26 -4.31 9.85
C ASP A 155 8.42 -3.37 10.73
N LEU A 156 7.09 -3.54 10.69
CA LEU A 156 6.15 -2.72 11.46
C LEU A 156 6.16 -3.09 12.97
N THR A 157 6.77 -4.20 13.36
CA THR A 157 6.96 -4.55 14.78
C THR A 157 8.15 -3.84 15.40
N SER A 158 9.01 -3.26 14.55
CA SER A 158 10.19 -2.52 14.98
C SER A 158 9.83 -1.16 15.57
N THR A 159 10.80 -0.47 16.19
CA THR A 159 10.54 0.91 16.65
C THR A 159 10.33 1.83 15.46
N ILE A 160 9.15 2.45 15.40
CA ILE A 160 8.78 3.42 14.38
C ILE A 160 8.76 4.82 15.01
N THR A 161 9.49 5.75 14.41
CA THR A 161 9.58 7.14 14.89
C THR A 161 9.17 8.09 13.76
N HIS A 162 8.22 8.98 14.03
CA HIS A 162 7.88 10.06 13.10
C HIS A 162 9.03 11.09 13.05
N LEU A 163 9.51 11.38 11.86
CA LEU A 163 10.63 12.31 11.64
C LEU A 163 10.15 13.71 11.29
N GLY A 164 9.01 13.83 10.65
CA GLY A 164 8.43 15.11 10.24
C GLY A 164 7.40 14.96 9.11
N SER A 165 6.89 16.08 8.67
CA SER A 165 5.95 16.15 7.56
C SER A 165 6.19 17.35 6.68
N ILE A 166 5.79 17.26 5.42
CA ILE A 166 5.72 18.37 4.48
C ILE A 166 4.26 18.65 4.13
N ASP A 167 3.87 19.91 4.22
CA ASP A 167 2.56 20.40 3.78
C ASP A 167 2.57 20.53 2.25
N ILE A 168 1.61 19.90 1.60
CA ILE A 168 1.43 19.89 0.15
C ILE A 168 0.10 20.53 -0.28
N SER A 169 -0.67 21.08 0.64
CA SER A 169 -1.96 21.76 0.37
C SER A 169 -1.82 22.91 -0.64
N GLY A 170 -0.66 23.55 -0.69
CA GLY A 170 -0.34 24.61 -1.65
C GLY A 170 -0.16 24.17 -3.10
N LEU A 171 -0.12 22.87 -3.39
CA LEU A 171 0.02 22.31 -4.75
C LEU A 171 -1.32 22.25 -5.51
N GLY A 172 -2.40 22.69 -4.92
CA GLY A 172 -3.75 22.67 -5.46
C GLY A 172 -4.66 21.70 -4.69
N THR A 173 -5.89 21.51 -5.15
CA THR A 173 -6.85 20.57 -4.54
C THR A 173 -6.45 19.12 -4.84
N LEU A 174 -5.34 18.69 -4.30
CA LEU A 174 -4.88 17.32 -4.45
C LEU A 174 -5.43 16.50 -3.29
N ALA A 175 -6.07 15.40 -3.61
CA ALA A 175 -6.26 14.30 -2.66
C ALA A 175 -5.16 13.28 -2.99
N PRO A 176 -3.96 13.36 -2.38
CA PRO A 176 -2.85 12.48 -2.73
C PRO A 176 -3.21 11.05 -2.33
N THR A 177 -3.39 10.18 -3.31
CA THR A 177 -3.82 8.78 -3.09
C THR A 177 -2.69 7.78 -3.18
N SER A 178 -1.53 8.20 -3.65
CA SER A 178 -0.33 7.36 -3.74
C SER A 178 0.91 8.24 -3.82
N LEU A 179 2.06 7.68 -3.47
CA LEU A 179 3.36 8.31 -3.71
C LEU A 179 4.39 7.23 -4.10
N ILE A 180 5.36 7.64 -4.90
CA ILE A 180 6.46 6.77 -5.30
C ILE A 180 7.74 7.59 -5.47
N PHE A 181 8.88 6.99 -5.19
CA PHE A 181 10.19 7.56 -5.48
C PHE A 181 10.79 6.96 -6.74
N ASN A 182 11.62 7.74 -7.44
CA ASN A 182 12.51 7.19 -8.43
C ASN A 182 13.55 6.26 -7.77
N PRO A 183 14.24 5.38 -8.53
CA PRO A 183 15.14 4.36 -7.95
C PRO A 183 16.29 4.90 -7.10
N ASP A 184 16.74 6.12 -7.33
CA ASP A 184 17.80 6.76 -6.53
C ASP A 184 17.28 7.58 -5.34
N GLY A 185 15.95 7.65 -5.15
CA GLY A 185 15.30 8.34 -4.04
C GLY A 185 15.37 9.87 -4.10
N THR A 186 15.80 10.46 -5.21
CA THR A 186 15.99 11.92 -5.33
C THR A 186 14.74 12.67 -5.79
N THR A 187 13.77 11.96 -6.37
CA THR A 187 12.52 12.52 -6.87
C THR A 187 11.33 11.73 -6.38
N MET A 188 10.35 12.42 -5.82
CA MET A 188 9.08 11.87 -5.39
C MET A 188 7.99 12.28 -6.39
N PHE A 189 7.11 11.35 -6.71
CA PHE A 189 5.91 11.57 -7.52
C PHE A 189 4.66 11.33 -6.66
N LEU A 190 3.64 12.14 -6.87
CA LEU A 190 2.33 12.08 -6.23
C LEU A 190 1.24 11.81 -7.26
#